data_6be83a1de0dab118d7500d3804a28e18
#
_entry.id   6be83a1de0dab118d7500d3804a28e18
#
_cell.length_a   1.000
_cell.length_b   1.000
_cell.length_c   1.000
_cell.angle_alpha   90.00
_cell.angle_beta   90.00
_cell.angle_gamma   90.00
#
_symmetry.space_group_name_H-M   'P 1'
#
loop_
_entity.id
_entity.type
_entity.pdbx_description
1 polymer ?
#
loop_
_entity_poly.entity_id
_entity_poly.type
_entity_poly.pdbx_seq_one_letter_code
_entity_poly.pdbx_strand_id
1 'polypeptide(L)'
;LEIYPGADRTSLMMVLPHRPGSLYKVLSRFYALGINLNKLESRPMPERNFEFMFYFDLETSVYTPQFQQLMAELPSLCEEFSYLGSYSEVV
;
A
#
# COMPACT_ATOMS: atom_id res chain seq x y z
N LEU A 1 7.49 -3.92 15.34
CA LEU A 1 7.68 -2.54 14.92
C LEU A 1 6.95 -1.59 15.86
N GLU A 2 7.65 -0.57 16.32
CA GLU A 2 7.03 0.47 17.12
C GLU A 2 6.36 1.48 16.19
N ILE A 3 5.14 1.85 16.54
CA ILE A 3 4.40 2.84 15.79
C ILE A 3 4.21 4.05 16.68
N TYR A 4 4.75 5.18 16.26
CA TYR A 4 4.58 6.42 17.00
C TYR A 4 3.15 6.92 16.88
N PRO A 5 2.53 7.40 17.97
CA PRO A 5 1.18 7.93 17.87
C PRO A 5 1.01 9.07 16.88
N GLY A 6 2.08 9.81 16.59
CA GLY A 6 2.03 10.90 15.62
C GLY A 6 2.41 10.50 14.20
N ALA A 7 2.59 9.21 13.92
CA ALA A 7 2.98 8.78 12.59
C ALA A 7 1.86 9.05 11.58
N ASP A 8 2.18 9.75 10.50
CA ASP A 8 1.22 10.13 9.48
C ASP A 8 1.58 9.62 8.08
N ARG A 9 2.58 8.76 8.00
CA ARG A 9 3.00 8.08 6.76
C ARG A 9 3.03 6.59 7.00
N THR A 10 2.60 5.85 6.01
CA THR A 10 2.57 4.38 6.09
C THR A 10 3.12 3.81 4.79
N SER A 11 4.03 2.86 4.91
CA SER A 11 4.62 2.18 3.75
C SER A 11 4.10 0.76 3.65
N LEU A 12 3.68 0.38 2.46
CA LEU A 12 3.15 -0.95 2.16
C LEU A 12 3.88 -1.53 0.95
N MET A 13 3.92 -2.86 0.89
CA MET A 13 4.41 -3.58 -0.26
C MET A 13 3.37 -4.60 -0.68
N MET A 14 3.14 -4.69 -1.98
CA MET A 14 2.20 -5.66 -2.55
C MET A 14 2.79 -6.29 -3.80
N VAL A 15 2.50 -7.57 -4.00
CA VAL A 15 2.78 -8.25 -5.26
C VAL A 15 1.46 -8.40 -5.99
N LEU A 16 1.37 -7.83 -7.17
CA LEU A 16 0.14 -7.83 -7.97
C LEU A 16 0.33 -8.70 -9.21
N PRO A 17 -0.73 -9.44 -9.62
CA PRO A 17 -0.64 -10.21 -10.84
C PRO A 17 -0.48 -9.29 -12.06
N HIS A 18 0.23 -9.79 -13.08
CA HIS A 18 0.44 -9.06 -14.32
C HIS A 18 -0.82 -9.16 -15.19
N ARG A 19 -1.84 -8.43 -14.82
CA ARG A 19 -3.12 -8.37 -15.52
C ARG A 19 -3.57 -6.94 -15.66
N PRO A 20 -4.28 -6.61 -16.75
CA PRO A 20 -4.83 -5.26 -16.89
C PRO A 20 -5.72 -4.92 -15.71
N GLY A 21 -5.53 -3.73 -15.17
CA GLY A 21 -6.37 -3.22 -14.10
C GLY A 21 -5.98 -3.64 -12.68
N SER A 22 -4.98 -4.51 -12.51
CA SER A 22 -4.57 -4.92 -11.15
C SER A 22 -4.17 -3.72 -10.29
N LEU A 23 -3.28 -2.87 -10.80
CA LEU A 23 -2.86 -1.69 -10.08
C LEU A 23 -4.01 -0.68 -9.92
N TYR A 24 -4.83 -0.55 -10.94
CA TYR A 24 -5.97 0.35 -10.88
C TYR A 24 -6.92 0.00 -9.74
N LYS A 25 -7.18 -1.29 -9.53
CA LYS A 25 -8.05 -1.72 -8.44
C LYS A 25 -7.52 -1.29 -7.09
N VAL A 26 -6.21 -1.42 -6.88
CA VAL A 26 -5.58 -1.00 -5.63
C VAL A 26 -5.65 0.51 -5.48
N LEU A 27 -5.29 1.26 -6.52
CA LEU A 27 -5.31 2.73 -6.46
C LEU A 27 -6.72 3.27 -6.26
N SER A 28 -7.72 2.61 -6.82
CA SER A 28 -9.10 3.03 -6.65
C SER A 28 -9.56 2.92 -5.20
N ARG A 29 -9.03 1.96 -4.45
CA ARG A 29 -9.35 1.84 -3.03
C ARG A 29 -8.75 2.98 -2.23
N PHE A 30 -7.51 3.38 -2.55
CA PHE A 30 -6.93 4.56 -1.90
C PHE A 30 -7.80 5.79 -2.15
N TYR A 31 -8.19 5.99 -3.38
CA TYR A 31 -9.03 7.13 -3.74
C TYR A 31 -10.38 7.09 -3.01
N ALA A 32 -11.03 5.93 -2.99
CA ALA A 32 -12.35 5.78 -2.37
C ALA A 32 -12.32 6.05 -0.87
N LEU A 33 -11.19 5.77 -0.21
CA LEU A 33 -11.03 5.98 1.22
C LEU A 33 -10.42 7.34 1.55
N GLY A 34 -10.14 8.16 0.53
CA GLY A 34 -9.56 9.50 0.74
C GLY A 34 -8.11 9.48 1.19
N ILE A 35 -7.37 8.43 0.83
CA ILE A 35 -5.97 8.28 1.22
C ILE A 35 -5.09 8.74 0.07
N ASN A 36 -4.21 9.71 0.34
CA ASN A 36 -3.27 10.21 -0.64
C ASN A 36 -2.06 9.29 -0.76
N LEU A 37 -1.65 9.05 -1.99
CA LEU A 37 -0.45 8.29 -2.31
C LEU A 37 0.70 9.27 -2.54
N ASN A 38 1.74 9.19 -1.69
CA ASN A 38 2.90 10.07 -1.81
C ASN A 38 3.97 9.51 -2.73
N LYS A 39 4.10 8.19 -2.77
CA LYS A 39 5.14 7.55 -3.56
C LYS A 39 4.68 6.18 -4.03
N LEU A 40 5.03 5.87 -5.26
CA LEU A 40 4.77 4.56 -5.86
C LEU A 40 6.02 4.13 -6.62
N GLU A 41 6.54 2.97 -6.27
CA GLU A 41 7.63 2.35 -7.02
C GLU A 41 7.22 0.95 -7.41
N SER A 42 7.61 0.54 -8.62
CA SER A 42 7.32 -0.80 -9.11
C SER A 42 8.60 -1.49 -9.54
N ARG A 43 8.66 -2.80 -9.32
CA ARG A 43 9.77 -3.64 -9.78
C ARG A 43 9.20 -4.92 -10.35
N PRO A 44 9.63 -5.34 -11.55
CA PRO A 44 9.19 -6.60 -12.10
C PRO A 44 9.81 -7.77 -11.33
N MET A 45 9.11 -8.88 -11.30
CA MET A 45 9.58 -10.11 -10.67
C MET A 45 9.54 -11.23 -11.72
N PRO A 46 10.55 -11.29 -12.63
CA PRO A 46 10.52 -12.24 -13.74
C PRO A 46 10.42 -13.70 -13.30
N GLU A 47 11.02 -14.04 -12.15
CA GLU A 47 11.00 -15.37 -11.60
C GLU A 47 9.60 -15.80 -11.11
N ARG A 48 8.64 -14.90 -11.12
CA ARG A 48 7.28 -15.14 -10.65
C ARG A 48 6.24 -14.81 -11.73
N ASN A 49 6.48 -15.27 -12.94
CA ASN A 49 5.55 -15.09 -14.07
C ASN A 49 5.24 -13.64 -14.37
N PHE A 50 6.26 -12.79 -14.28
CA PHE A 50 6.13 -11.37 -14.59
C PHE A 50 5.18 -10.62 -13.65
N GLU A 51 4.99 -11.10 -12.44
CA GLU A 51 4.31 -10.30 -11.44
C GLU A 51 5.14 -9.07 -11.10
N PHE A 52 4.48 -8.04 -10.58
CA PHE A 52 5.15 -6.81 -10.17
C PHE A 52 5.04 -6.65 -8.68
N MET A 53 6.16 -6.23 -8.06
CA MET A 53 6.18 -5.79 -6.68
C MET A 53 6.02 -4.29 -6.65
N PHE A 54 5.06 -3.80 -5.86
CA PHE A 54 4.80 -2.37 -5.73
C PHE A 54 5.05 -1.93 -4.31
N TYR A 55 5.73 -0.80 -4.17
CA TYR A 55 5.92 -0.13 -2.89
C TYR A 55 5.09 1.15 -2.89
N PHE A 56 4.32 1.33 -1.83
CA PHE A 56 3.43 2.48 -1.68
C PHE A 56 3.77 3.23 -0.42
N ASP A 57 3.93 4.55 -0.53
CA ASP A 57 3.98 5.44 0.63
C ASP A 57 2.68 6.21 0.67
N LEU A 58 1.92 6.01 1.73
CA LEU A 58 0.60 6.59 1.89
C LEU A 58 0.63 7.68 2.94
N GLU A 59 -0.14 8.74 2.69
CA GLU A 59 -0.30 9.83 3.64
C GLU A 59 -1.47 9.50 4.57
N THR A 60 -1.23 8.56 5.50
CA THR A 60 -2.25 8.13 6.44
C THR A 60 -1.60 7.56 7.69
N SER A 61 -2.32 7.64 8.81
CA SER A 61 -1.93 7.00 10.05
C SER A 61 -2.62 5.65 10.18
N VAL A 62 -1.95 4.68 10.80
CA VAL A 62 -2.55 3.37 11.08
C VAL A 62 -3.72 3.46 12.05
N TYR A 63 -3.87 4.60 12.74
CA TYR A 63 -4.93 4.79 13.72
C TYR A 63 -6.22 5.34 13.11
N THR A 64 -6.26 5.57 11.80
CA THR A 64 -7.48 6.06 11.15
C THR A 64 -8.39 4.91 10.77
N PRO A 65 -9.73 5.12 10.83
CA PRO A 65 -10.66 4.09 10.35
C PRO A 65 -10.46 3.76 8.89
N GLN A 66 -10.06 4.74 8.08
CA GLN A 66 -9.80 4.53 6.66
C GLN A 66 -8.66 3.52 6.44
N PHE A 67 -7.61 3.63 7.25
CA PHE A 67 -6.50 2.69 7.14
C PHE A 67 -6.93 1.28 7.51
N GLN A 68 -7.72 1.15 8.57
CA GLN A 68 -8.20 -0.16 9.01
C GLN A 68 -9.06 -0.82 7.95
N GLN A 69 -9.91 -0.04 7.30
CA GLN A 69 -10.74 -0.56 6.21
C GLN A 69 -9.87 -0.98 5.02
N LEU A 70 -8.85 -0.19 4.70
CA LEU A 70 -7.91 -0.53 3.65
C LEU A 70 -7.22 -1.86 3.93
N MET A 71 -6.75 -2.05 5.16
CA MET A 71 -6.08 -3.30 5.56
C MET A 71 -7.00 -4.51 5.44
N ALA A 72 -8.29 -4.33 5.60
CA ALA A 72 -9.26 -5.41 5.45
C ALA A 72 -9.50 -5.76 3.98
N GLU A 73 -9.35 -4.80 3.08
CA GLU A 73 -9.66 -4.98 1.66
C GLU A 73 -8.46 -5.41 0.82
N LEU A 74 -7.27 -4.85 1.09
CA LEU A 74 -6.11 -5.04 0.22
C LEU A 74 -5.67 -6.48 0.04
N PRO A 75 -5.65 -7.34 1.08
CA PRO A 75 -5.17 -8.71 0.89
C PRO A 75 -5.95 -9.51 -0.16
N SER A 76 -7.20 -9.15 -0.41
CA SER A 76 -7.99 -9.83 -1.43
C SER A 76 -7.68 -9.37 -2.85
N LEU A 77 -6.93 -8.27 -2.99
CA LEU A 77 -6.61 -7.67 -4.29
C LEU A 77 -5.20 -7.98 -4.77
N CYS A 78 -4.38 -8.63 -3.95
CA CYS A 78 -2.99 -8.87 -4.27
C CYS A 78 -2.58 -10.31 -3.95
N GLU A 79 -1.46 -10.75 -4.55
CA GLU A 79 -0.90 -12.08 -4.29
C GLU A 79 -0.19 -12.12 -2.95
N GLU A 80 0.55 -11.07 -2.63
CA GLU A 80 1.26 -10.91 -1.37
C GLU A 80 1.08 -9.49 -0.88
N PHE A 81 1.04 -9.34 0.44
CA PHE A 81 0.84 -8.06 1.08
C PHE A 81 1.73 -7.97 2.31
N SER A 82 2.43 -6.86 2.47
CA SER A 82 3.27 -6.61 3.64
C SER A 82 3.12 -5.18 4.11
N TYR A 83 2.89 -5.02 5.40
CA TYR A 83 2.94 -3.72 6.06
C TYR A 83 4.41 -3.46 6.43
N LEU A 84 4.98 -2.40 5.91
CA LEU A 84 6.40 -2.11 6.10
C LEU A 84 6.68 -1.19 7.28
N GLY A 85 5.71 -0.39 7.69
CA GLY A 85 5.88 0.47 8.83
C GLY A 85 5.18 1.81 8.67
N SER A 86 5.15 2.55 9.76
CA SER A 86 4.60 3.91 9.79
C SER A 86 5.62 4.85 10.39
N TYR A 87 5.61 6.09 9.93
CA TYR A 87 6.57 7.10 10.38
C TYR A 87 5.96 8.49 10.25
N SER A 88 6.60 9.44 10.93
CA SER A 88 6.28 10.85 10.75
C SER A 88 7.33 11.46 9.84
N GLU A 89 6.89 12.23 8.88
CA GLU A 89 7.82 12.97 8.04
C GLU A 89 8.19 14.25 8.76
N VAL A 90 9.44 14.34 9.18
CA VAL A 90 9.99 15.53 9.83
C VAL A 90 10.74 16.31 8.78
N VAL A 91 10.31 17.54 8.58
CA VAL A 91 10.91 18.44 7.60
C VAL A 91 11.97 19.29 8.26
#